data_c6c4f5813aeb6aaaa0f442ba9b7fec5d
#
_entry.id   c6c4f5813aeb6aaaa0f442ba9b7fec5d
#
_cell.length_a   1.000
_cell.length_b   1.000
_cell.length_c   1.000
_cell.angle_alpha   90.00
_cell.angle_beta   90.00
_cell.angle_gamma   90.00
#
_symmetry.space_group_name_H-M   'P 1'
#
loop_
_entity.id
_entity.type
_entity.pdbx_description
1 polymer ?
#
loop_
_entity_poly.entity_id
_entity_poly.type
_entity_poly.pdbx_seq_one_letter_code
_entity_poly.pdbx_strand_id
1 'polypeptide(L)'
;IQWDVVAETGGNNANLEQGRHVASMVKPGSILLFHANLVPKGSFQLLRYVVGTLKMQGYRFVCVGELLKMGKPEVTRDGYFLKPGDNRALDTRFGPEGTGR
;
A
#
# COMPACT_ATOMS: atom_id res chain seq x y z
N ILE A 1 -4.34 -2.29 -10.41
CA ILE A 1 -3.09 -2.51 -9.64
C ILE A 1 -3.41 -2.32 -8.17
N GLN A 2 -3.08 -3.31 -7.38
CA GLN A 2 -3.29 -3.28 -5.94
C GLN A 2 -1.98 -3.01 -5.20
N TRP A 3 -2.12 -2.47 -4.02
CA TRP A 3 -1.03 -2.26 -3.06
C TRP A 3 -1.06 -3.38 -2.02
N ASP A 4 0.05 -3.57 -1.33
CA ASP A 4 0.17 -4.52 -0.22
C ASP A 4 0.52 -3.84 1.12
N VAL A 5 0.94 -2.58 1.08
CA VAL A 5 1.23 -1.81 2.29
C VAL A 5 0.56 -0.44 2.22
N VAL A 6 -0.28 -0.14 3.20
CA VAL A 6 -0.86 1.20 3.40
C VAL A 6 -0.07 1.91 4.49
N ALA A 7 0.49 3.05 4.16
CA ALA A 7 1.36 3.77 5.08
C ALA A 7 0.60 4.44 6.22
N GLU A 8 -0.55 5.04 5.92
CA GLU A 8 -1.39 5.71 6.91
C GLU A 8 -2.53 4.80 7.35
N THR A 9 -2.29 3.96 8.33
CA THR A 9 -3.33 3.10 8.90
C THR A 9 -3.97 3.76 10.12
N GLY A 10 -5.28 3.68 10.24
CA GLY A 10 -6.00 4.12 11.43
C GLY A 10 -6.18 5.61 11.61
N GLY A 11 -5.99 6.39 10.58
CA GLY A 11 -6.49 7.77 10.47
C GLY A 11 -5.53 8.87 10.89
N ASN A 12 -5.01 9.04 12.04
CA ASN A 12 -4.63 10.40 12.40
C ASN A 12 -3.17 10.68 12.78
N ASN A 13 -2.31 9.70 12.85
CA ASN A 13 -0.96 9.93 13.37
C ASN A 13 0.12 9.33 12.47
N ALA A 14 0.55 10.10 11.50
CA ALA A 14 1.78 9.81 10.79
C ALA A 14 2.97 10.18 11.71
N ASN A 15 3.52 9.22 12.41
CA ASN A 15 4.66 9.39 13.32
C ASN A 15 5.78 8.39 13.02
N LEU A 16 6.90 8.50 13.74
CA LEU A 16 8.05 7.61 13.55
C LEU A 16 7.73 6.14 13.86
N GLU A 17 6.88 5.88 14.82
CA GLU A 17 6.46 4.51 15.17
C GLU A 17 5.68 3.89 14.00
N GLN A 18 4.77 4.64 13.42
CA GLN A 18 4.07 4.24 12.20
C GLN A 18 5.05 3.99 11.06
N GLY A 19 6.04 4.87 10.88
CA GLY A 19 7.08 4.70 9.87
C GLY A 19 7.90 3.43 10.05
N ARG A 20 8.28 3.09 11.26
CA ARG A 20 8.98 1.84 11.58
C ARG A 20 8.12 0.62 11.27
N HIS A 21 6.85 0.67 11.65
CA HIS A 21 5.90 -0.40 11.37
C HIS A 21 5.73 -0.62 9.86
N VAL A 22 5.50 0.45 9.11
CA VAL A 22 5.39 0.38 7.63
C VAL A 22 6.65 -0.23 7.01
N ALA A 23 7.83 0.28 7.38
CA ALA A 23 9.09 -0.23 6.85
C ALA A 23 9.30 -1.72 7.17
N SER A 24 8.83 -2.20 8.31
CA SER A 24 8.94 -3.61 8.69
C SER A 24 8.07 -4.55 7.85
N MET A 25 7.00 -4.04 7.26
CA MET A 25 6.09 -4.83 6.42
C MET A 25 6.53 -4.92 4.95
N VAL A 26 7.44 -4.07 4.53
CA VAL A 26 7.89 -4.00 3.14
C VAL A 26 8.79 -5.19 2.80
N LYS A 27 8.57 -5.75 1.63
CA LYS A 27 9.38 -6.80 1.03
C LYS A 27 9.69 -6.44 -0.43
N PRO A 28 10.67 -7.08 -1.07
CA PRO A 28 10.92 -6.86 -2.50
C PRO A 28 9.65 -7.04 -3.34
N GLY A 29 9.34 -6.05 -4.17
CA GLY A 29 8.13 -6.02 -4.98
C GLY A 29 6.92 -5.37 -4.32
N SER A 30 7.01 -4.94 -3.07
CA SER A 30 5.91 -4.24 -2.38
C SER A 30 5.50 -2.95 -3.10
N ILE A 31 4.20 -2.72 -3.14
CA ILE A 31 3.60 -1.46 -3.58
C ILE A 31 3.01 -0.76 -2.36
N LEU A 32 3.54 0.42 -2.05
CA LEU A 32 3.14 1.20 -0.89
C LEU A 32 2.17 2.29 -1.29
N LEU A 33 1.08 2.39 -0.56
CA LEU A 33 0.08 3.45 -0.74
C LEU A 33 0.28 4.55 0.30
N PHE A 34 0.40 5.78 -0.17
CA PHE A 34 0.38 7.00 0.62
C PHE A 34 -0.73 7.92 0.15
N HIS A 35 -1.25 8.73 1.04
CA HIS A 35 -2.25 9.74 0.70
C HIS A 35 -1.60 11.13 0.63
N ALA A 36 -1.89 11.88 -0.43
CA ALA A 36 -1.34 13.22 -0.66
C ALA A 36 -2.31 14.36 -0.37
N ASN A 37 -3.58 14.03 -0.14
CA ASN A 37 -4.64 15.00 0.08
C ASN A 37 -5.49 14.60 1.30
N LEU A 38 -6.10 15.57 1.96
CA LEU A 38 -6.98 15.37 3.14
C LEU A 38 -6.41 14.40 4.18
N VAL A 39 -5.11 14.42 4.30
CA VAL A 39 -4.38 13.45 5.10
C VAL A 39 -4.00 14.03 6.46
N PRO A 40 -3.77 13.14 7.42
CA PRO A 40 -3.25 13.54 8.72
C PRO A 40 -1.97 14.37 8.59
N LYS A 41 -1.79 15.29 9.51
CA LYS A 41 -0.54 16.03 9.63
C LYS A 41 0.62 15.04 9.76
N GLY A 42 1.66 15.25 8.99
CA GLY A 42 2.87 14.43 9.05
C GLY A 42 2.99 13.35 7.97
N SER A 43 2.04 13.23 7.04
CA SER A 43 2.17 12.26 5.94
C SER A 43 3.44 12.46 5.11
N PHE A 44 3.84 13.69 4.88
CA PHE A 44 5.10 13.99 4.19
C PHE A 44 6.31 13.51 4.99
N GLN A 45 6.33 13.74 6.29
CA GLN A 45 7.41 13.26 7.17
C GLN A 45 7.43 11.74 7.23
N LEU A 46 6.27 11.10 7.26
CA LEU A 46 6.14 9.66 7.20
C LEU A 46 6.74 9.10 5.91
N LEU A 47 6.36 9.66 4.77
CA LEU A 47 6.91 9.29 3.46
C LEU A 47 8.43 9.42 3.44
N ARG A 48 8.93 10.57 3.88
CA ARG A 48 10.38 10.84 3.94
C ARG A 48 11.12 9.83 4.81
N TYR A 49 10.57 9.50 5.97
CA TYR A 49 11.14 8.52 6.88
C TYR A 49 11.15 7.11 6.26
N VAL A 50 10.03 6.67 5.73
CA VAL A 50 9.91 5.33 5.13
C VAL A 50 10.84 5.17 3.93
N VAL A 51 10.85 6.15 3.02
CA VAL A 51 11.74 6.12 1.85
C VAL A 51 13.20 6.11 2.27
N GLY A 52 13.59 6.96 3.21
CA GLY A 52 14.97 7.00 3.71
C GLY A 52 15.40 5.70 4.37
N THR A 53 14.55 5.13 5.22
CA THR A 53 14.80 3.85 5.90
C THR A 53 14.96 2.70 4.91
N LEU A 54 14.05 2.60 3.94
CA LEU A 54 14.09 1.52 2.96
C LEU A 54 15.30 1.65 2.02
N LYS A 55 15.70 2.85 1.64
CA LYS A 55 16.94 3.06 0.88
C LYS A 55 18.17 2.60 1.66
N MET A 56 18.22 2.89 2.95
CA MET A 56 19.31 2.42 3.82
C MET A 56 19.32 0.90 3.95
N GLN A 57 18.17 0.24 3.83
CA GLN A 57 18.07 -1.22 3.81
C GLN A 57 18.40 -1.85 2.45
N GLY A 58 18.73 -1.05 1.46
CA GLY A 58 19.10 -1.51 0.12
C GLY A 58 17.96 -1.60 -0.89
N TYR A 59 16.77 -1.15 -0.54
CA TYR A 59 15.65 -1.10 -1.49
C TYR A 59 15.86 -0.02 -2.56
N ARG A 60 15.46 -0.34 -3.78
CA ARG A 60 15.36 0.60 -4.89
C ARG A 60 13.90 0.92 -5.16
N PHE A 61 13.60 2.20 -5.31
CA PHE A 61 12.26 2.67 -5.67
C PHE A 61 12.14 2.77 -7.19
N VAL A 62 11.07 2.23 -7.72
CA VAL A 62 10.80 2.21 -9.16
C VAL A 62 9.35 2.59 -9.42
N CYS A 63 9.04 3.02 -10.64
CA CYS A 63 7.66 3.19 -11.06
C CYS A 63 6.95 1.84 -11.20
N VAL A 64 5.62 1.84 -11.00
CA VAL A 64 4.82 0.61 -11.10
C VAL A 64 5.02 -0.09 -12.45
N GLY A 65 5.08 0.66 -13.55
CA GLY A 65 5.32 0.09 -14.87
C GLY A 65 6.65 -0.66 -14.98
N GLU A 66 7.70 -0.14 -14.35
CA GLU A 66 9.00 -0.81 -14.27
C GLU A 66 8.93 -2.07 -13.40
N LEU A 67 8.25 -2.00 -12.26
CA LEU A 67 8.04 -3.14 -11.38
C LEU A 67 7.35 -4.31 -12.10
N LEU A 68 6.31 -4.02 -12.87
CA LEU A 68 5.58 -5.03 -13.65
C LEU A 68 6.46 -5.74 -14.68
N LYS A 69 7.47 -5.06 -15.23
CA LYS A 69 8.43 -5.66 -16.15
C LYS A 69 9.46 -6.55 -15.44
N MET A 70 9.75 -6.26 -14.18
CA MET A 70 10.73 -6.99 -13.38
C MET A 70 10.19 -8.27 -12.77
N GLY A 71 8.87 -8.38 -12.63
CA GLY A 71 8.18 -9.49 -11.99
C GLY A 71 7.30 -10.27 -12.96
N LYS A 72 6.53 -11.18 -12.40
CA LYS A 72 5.49 -11.92 -13.11
C LYS A 72 4.13 -11.41 -12.61
N PRO A 73 3.50 -10.45 -13.32
CA PRO A 73 2.22 -9.90 -12.90
C PRO A 73 1.11 -10.95 -12.98
N GLU A 74 0.28 -10.98 -11.96
CA GLU A 74 -0.97 -11.72 -11.97
C GLU A 74 -2.11 -10.77 -12.36
N VAL A 75 -2.93 -11.19 -13.31
CA VAL A 75 -4.07 -10.40 -13.78
C VAL A 75 -5.34 -11.18 -13.50
N THR A 76 -6.27 -10.56 -12.80
CA THR A 76 -7.60 -11.10 -12.55
C THR A 76 -8.67 -10.18 -13.10
N ARG A 77 -9.83 -10.72 -13.41
CA ARG A 77 -11.01 -9.94 -13.83
C ARG A 77 -11.70 -9.31 -12.62
N ASP A 78 -11.60 -9.97 -11.48
CA ASP A 78 -12.22 -9.53 -10.25
C ASP A 78 -11.25 -8.69 -9.42
N GLY A 79 -11.75 -7.64 -8.80
CA GLY A 79 -10.97 -6.86 -7.85
C GLY A 79 -10.64 -7.68 -6.60
N TYR A 80 -9.52 -7.38 -5.96
CA TYR A 80 -9.13 -7.97 -4.68
C TYR A 80 -8.18 -7.03 -3.95
N PHE A 81 -7.95 -7.26 -2.65
CA PHE A 81 -7.04 -6.45 -1.86
C PHE A 81 -5.59 -6.94 -1.95
N LEU A 82 -5.33 -8.14 -1.51
CA LEU A 82 -3.98 -8.73 -1.48
C LEU A 82 -3.84 -9.96 -2.36
N LYS A 83 -4.90 -10.75 -2.48
CA LYS A 83 -4.91 -11.97 -3.27
C LYS A 83 -6.30 -12.22 -3.86
N PRO A 84 -6.39 -12.89 -5.00
CA PRO A 84 -7.67 -13.20 -5.64
C PRO A 84 -8.66 -13.85 -4.66
N GLY A 85 -9.85 -13.28 -4.60
CA GLY A 85 -10.96 -13.79 -3.81
C GLY A 85 -11.03 -13.29 -2.37
N ASP A 86 -10.08 -12.50 -1.89
CA ASP A 86 -10.09 -11.97 -0.51
C ASP A 86 -11.17 -10.90 -0.27
N ASN A 87 -11.70 -10.31 -1.32
CA ASN A 87 -12.78 -9.33 -1.26
C ASN A 87 -14.19 -9.93 -1.26
N ARG A 88 -14.36 -11.24 -1.50
CA ARG A 88 -15.69 -11.84 -1.66
C ARG A 88 -16.62 -11.64 -0.47
N ALA A 89 -16.10 -11.71 0.74
CA ALA A 89 -16.90 -11.46 1.93
C ALA A 89 -17.38 -9.99 2.01
N LEU A 90 -16.55 -9.06 1.56
CA LEU A 90 -16.89 -7.65 1.50
C LEU A 90 -17.88 -7.37 0.37
N ASP A 91 -17.71 -7.99 -0.78
CA ASP A 91 -18.62 -7.87 -1.92
C ASP A 91 -20.00 -8.42 -1.56
N THR A 92 -20.06 -9.50 -0.81
CA THR A 92 -21.34 -10.06 -0.30
C THR A 92 -22.03 -9.10 0.64
N ARG A 93 -21.25 -8.39 1.48
CA ARG A 93 -21.79 -7.48 2.50
C ARG A 93 -22.14 -6.09 1.94
N PHE A 94 -21.32 -5.57 1.05
CA PHE A 94 -21.38 -4.18 0.60
C PHE A 94 -21.65 -4.01 -0.90
N GLY A 95 -21.78 -5.10 -1.65
CA GLY A 95 -21.86 -5.12 -3.09
C GLY A 95 -20.50 -5.03 -3.78
N PRO A 96 -20.40 -5.45 -5.04
CA PRO A 96 -19.13 -5.53 -5.77
C PRO A 96 -18.46 -4.16 -5.97
N GLU A 97 -19.20 -3.08 -5.86
CA GLU A 97 -18.67 -1.72 -5.97
C GLU A 97 -18.41 -1.06 -4.60
N GLY A 98 -18.60 -1.80 -3.53
CA GLY A 98 -18.34 -1.32 -2.18
C GLY A 98 -19.27 -0.20 -1.70
N THR A 99 -20.39 -0.01 -2.35
CA THR A 99 -21.33 1.11 -2.04
C THR A 99 -22.27 0.80 -0.89
N GLY A 100 -22.32 -0.43 -0.41
CA GLY A 100 -23.24 -0.87 0.63
C GLY A 100 -24.71 -0.95 0.19
N ARG A 101 -24.94 -0.90 -1.08
CA ARG A 101 -26.26 -0.89 -1.70
C ARG A 101 -26.54 -2.15 -2.50
#